data_ec864a3c8f0588b82955162067a8efc3
#
_entry.id   ec864a3c8f0588b82955162067a8efc3
#
_cell.length_a   1.000
_cell.length_b   1.000
_cell.length_c   1.000
_cell.angle_alpha   90.00
_cell.angle_beta   90.00
_cell.angle_gamma   90.00
#
_symmetry.space_group_name_H-M   'P 1'
#
loop_
_entity.id
_entity.type
_entity.pdbx_description
1 polymer ?
#
loop_
_entity_poly.entity_id
_entity_poly.type
_entity_poly.pdbx_seq_one_letter_code
_entity_poly.pdbx_strand_id
1 'polypeptide(L)'
;MPHVCAIDFGTDNFAAIVCDDHSSAIYKGGAVLSNTQWFHKQRAKYISIITKGHSQMNATSARLKDLSFHHANFTKDQCHKISRNIIDFCLEHQAGTLILGVNPLWKQRTNMGTASNQKFVAMPISILRTMISYKALNAGIRIIEQEESYTSKADITMNDYLPTYGKDDNNATFSGARITRGLYRCADGTLLN
;
A
#
# COMPACT_ATOMS: atom_id res chain seq x y z
N MET A 1 6.06 -5.41 -25.40
CA MET A 1 5.09 -6.15 -24.56
C MET A 1 3.78 -5.40 -24.64
N PRO A 2 2.68 -6.07 -25.03
CA PRO A 2 1.42 -5.41 -25.37
C PRO A 2 0.51 -5.11 -24.16
N HIS A 3 0.69 -5.85 -23.06
CA HIS A 3 -0.23 -5.79 -21.93
C HIS A 3 0.09 -4.68 -20.91
N VAL A 4 -0.93 -4.28 -20.15
CA VAL A 4 -0.86 -3.28 -19.11
C VAL A 4 -1.31 -3.92 -17.80
N CYS A 5 -0.48 -3.81 -16.76
CA CYS A 5 -0.86 -4.18 -15.40
C CYS A 5 -1.07 -2.94 -14.53
N ALA A 6 -1.89 -3.06 -13.50
CA ALA A 6 -2.10 -2.03 -12.50
C ALA A 6 -1.94 -2.59 -11.08
N ILE A 7 -1.41 -1.78 -10.17
CA ILE A 7 -1.22 -2.16 -8.76
C ILE A 7 -1.95 -1.17 -7.85
N ASP A 8 -2.78 -1.73 -6.96
CA ASP A 8 -3.32 -1.07 -5.77
C ASP A 8 -2.51 -1.49 -4.53
N PHE A 9 -2.14 -0.52 -3.69
CA PHE A 9 -1.41 -0.75 -2.43
C PHE A 9 -2.33 -0.63 -1.22
N GLY A 10 -2.27 -1.61 -0.34
CA GLY A 10 -3.11 -1.64 0.84
C GLY A 10 -2.41 -2.08 2.12
N THR A 11 -3.15 -2.15 3.21
CA THR A 11 -2.63 -2.54 4.52
C THR A 11 -2.76 -4.04 4.79
N ASP A 12 -3.82 -4.67 4.36
CA ASP A 12 -4.06 -6.11 4.53
C ASP A 12 -3.51 -6.88 3.32
N ASN A 13 -3.81 -6.42 2.12
CA ASN A 13 -3.12 -6.81 0.89
C ASN A 13 -2.05 -5.75 0.63
N PHE A 14 -0.78 -6.12 0.75
CA PHE A 14 0.32 -5.18 0.58
C PHE A 14 0.39 -4.63 -0.85
N ALA A 15 0.08 -5.47 -1.82
CA ALA A 15 -0.17 -5.09 -3.19
C ALA A 15 -1.18 -6.06 -3.81
N ALA A 16 -2.11 -5.55 -4.61
CA ALA A 16 -2.94 -6.32 -5.52
C ALA A 16 -2.61 -5.87 -6.94
N ILE A 17 -2.29 -6.81 -7.81
CA ILE A 17 -1.99 -6.54 -9.21
C ILE A 17 -3.02 -7.21 -10.10
N VAL A 18 -3.43 -6.49 -11.14
CA VAL A 18 -4.31 -6.99 -12.20
C VAL A 18 -3.71 -6.63 -13.55
N CYS A 19 -3.86 -7.50 -14.52
CA CYS A 19 -3.45 -7.29 -15.90
C CYS A 19 -4.68 -7.26 -16.81
N ASP A 20 -4.58 -6.59 -17.97
CA ASP A 20 -5.66 -6.48 -18.96
C ASP A 20 -5.97 -7.82 -19.67
N ASP A 21 -5.15 -8.84 -19.48
CA ASP A 21 -5.43 -10.23 -19.88
C ASP A 21 -6.33 -10.98 -18.87
N HIS A 22 -6.88 -10.26 -17.86
CA HIS A 22 -7.70 -10.76 -16.74
C HIS A 22 -6.93 -11.57 -15.69
N SER A 23 -5.61 -11.65 -15.75
CA SER A 23 -4.78 -12.26 -14.72
C SER A 23 -4.65 -11.33 -13.52
N SER A 24 -4.56 -11.91 -12.32
CA SER A 24 -4.39 -11.14 -11.09
C SER A 24 -3.59 -11.88 -10.03
N ALA A 25 -2.94 -11.13 -9.14
CA ALA A 25 -2.26 -11.68 -7.98
C ALA A 25 -2.39 -10.76 -6.76
N ILE A 26 -2.37 -11.35 -5.57
CA ILE A 26 -2.44 -10.63 -4.30
C ILE A 26 -1.21 -10.98 -3.45
N TYR A 27 -0.49 -9.96 -3.02
CA TYR A 27 0.66 -10.05 -2.12
C TYR A 27 0.25 -9.59 -0.72
N LYS A 28 0.09 -10.55 0.20
CA LYS A 28 -0.36 -10.25 1.56
C LYS A 28 0.73 -9.60 2.41
N GLY A 29 0.36 -8.56 3.18
CA GLY A 29 1.25 -7.83 4.07
C GLY A 29 1.38 -8.38 5.49
N GLY A 30 0.70 -9.48 5.83
CA GLY A 30 0.58 -9.98 7.21
C GLY A 30 1.91 -10.21 7.92
N ALA A 31 2.92 -10.76 7.24
CA ALA A 31 4.25 -10.99 7.83
C ALA A 31 4.96 -9.66 8.17
N VAL A 32 4.89 -8.68 7.27
CA VAL A 32 5.48 -7.34 7.48
C VAL A 32 4.78 -6.63 8.63
N LEU A 33 3.44 -6.66 8.64
CA LEU A 33 2.64 -6.04 9.68
C LEU A 33 2.91 -6.66 11.07
N SER A 34 2.92 -7.98 11.17
CA SER A 34 3.20 -8.69 12.43
C SER A 34 4.59 -8.39 12.96
N ASN A 35 5.61 -8.39 12.09
CA ASN A 35 6.98 -8.06 12.47
C ASN A 35 7.08 -6.60 12.96
N THR A 36 6.42 -5.66 12.27
CA THR A 36 6.42 -4.25 12.65
C THR A 36 5.72 -4.03 14.00
N GLN A 37 4.57 -4.68 14.23
CA GLN A 37 3.86 -4.61 15.52
C GLN A 37 4.71 -5.18 16.66
N TRP A 38 5.34 -6.34 16.44
CA TRP A 38 6.27 -6.92 17.40
C TRP A 38 7.46 -5.99 17.69
N PHE A 39 8.07 -5.42 16.67
CA PHE A 39 9.15 -4.44 16.80
C PHE A 39 8.73 -3.26 17.68
N HIS A 40 7.59 -2.62 17.40
CA HIS A 40 7.12 -1.49 18.19
C HIS A 40 6.85 -1.88 19.65
N LYS A 41 6.28 -3.05 19.90
CA LYS A 41 6.06 -3.57 21.27
C LYS A 41 7.39 -3.77 22.02
N GLN A 42 8.38 -4.40 21.39
CA GLN A 42 9.68 -4.60 22.01
C GLN A 42 10.43 -3.27 22.22
N ARG A 43 10.40 -2.39 21.23
CA ARG A 43 10.99 -1.06 21.33
C ARG A 43 10.41 -0.26 22.49
N ALA A 44 9.10 -0.22 22.64
CA ALA A 44 8.43 0.47 23.75
C ALA A 44 8.86 -0.11 25.10
N LYS A 45 8.90 -1.44 25.22
CA LYS A 45 9.37 -2.13 26.43
C LYS A 45 10.80 -1.72 26.81
N TYR A 46 11.74 -1.74 25.86
CA TYR A 46 13.14 -1.38 26.14
C TYR A 46 13.31 0.10 26.45
N ILE A 47 12.61 0.98 25.78
CA ILE A 47 12.59 2.41 26.10
C ILE A 47 12.11 2.63 27.54
N SER A 48 11.01 2.02 27.96
CA SER A 48 10.49 2.12 29.32
C SER A 48 11.50 1.67 30.38
N ILE A 49 12.26 0.59 30.11
CA ILE A 49 13.33 0.11 31.02
C ILE A 49 14.48 1.11 31.12
N ILE A 50 14.92 1.68 30.00
CA ILE A 50 16.07 2.59 29.95
C ILE A 50 15.74 3.92 30.61
N THR A 51 14.55 4.42 30.38
CA THR A 51 14.16 5.78 30.85
C THR A 51 13.69 5.81 32.29
N LYS A 52 13.23 4.67 32.87
CA LYS A 52 12.74 4.57 34.25
C LYS A 52 11.87 5.77 34.70
N GLY A 53 10.99 6.25 33.80
CA GLY A 53 10.11 7.39 34.07
C GLY A 53 10.68 8.78 33.72
N HIS A 54 11.93 8.87 33.28
CA HIS A 54 12.50 10.10 32.73
C HIS A 54 12.08 10.31 31.26
N SER A 55 12.45 11.46 30.68
CA SER A 55 12.16 11.76 29.28
C SER A 55 12.63 10.66 28.34
N GLN A 56 11.76 10.22 27.43
CA GLN A 56 12.07 9.23 26.40
C GLN A 56 12.87 9.80 25.21
N MET A 57 13.08 11.12 25.19
CA MET A 57 13.81 11.78 24.13
C MET A 57 15.27 11.31 24.15
N ASN A 58 15.76 10.86 22.99
CA ASN A 58 17.13 10.33 22.80
C ASN A 58 17.47 9.02 23.55
N ALA A 59 16.48 8.28 24.05
CA ALA A 59 16.72 6.96 24.62
C ALA A 59 17.30 6.02 23.56
N THR A 60 18.55 5.57 23.77
CA THR A 60 19.24 4.64 22.87
C THR A 60 20.06 3.62 23.65
N SER A 61 20.24 2.43 23.08
CA SER A 61 21.13 1.39 23.58
C SER A 61 21.57 0.49 22.43
N ALA A 62 22.62 -0.31 22.64
CA ALA A 62 23.05 -1.30 21.66
C ALA A 62 21.89 -2.24 21.25
N ARG A 63 21.09 -2.68 22.22
CA ARG A 63 19.92 -3.55 21.96
C ARG A 63 18.82 -2.88 21.14
N LEU A 64 18.56 -1.57 21.35
CA LEU A 64 17.60 -0.83 20.53
C LEU A 64 18.09 -0.64 19.10
N LYS A 65 19.40 -0.42 18.92
CA LYS A 65 20.02 -0.35 17.59
C LYS A 65 19.93 -1.68 16.86
N ASP A 66 20.26 -2.77 17.53
CA ASP A 66 20.19 -4.13 17.00
C ASP A 66 18.76 -4.50 16.61
N LEU A 67 17.77 -4.24 17.48
CA LEU A 67 16.36 -4.45 17.20
C LEU A 67 15.91 -3.67 15.94
N SER A 68 16.33 -2.41 15.82
CA SER A 68 16.01 -1.57 14.65
C SER A 68 16.67 -2.07 13.38
N PHE A 69 17.92 -2.54 13.47
CA PHE A 69 18.66 -3.12 12.35
C PHE A 69 17.98 -4.39 11.82
N HIS A 70 17.61 -5.32 12.69
CA HIS A 70 16.91 -6.54 12.31
C HIS A 70 15.54 -6.25 11.68
N HIS A 71 14.78 -5.32 12.26
CA HIS A 71 13.48 -4.91 11.69
C HIS A 71 13.64 -4.29 10.30
N ALA A 72 14.61 -3.40 10.12
CA ALA A 72 14.87 -2.75 8.82
C ALA A 72 15.28 -3.77 7.75
N ASN A 73 16.15 -4.72 8.10
CA ASN A 73 16.60 -5.77 7.18
C ASN A 73 15.46 -6.72 6.80
N PHE A 74 14.64 -7.15 7.77
CA PHE A 74 13.46 -7.96 7.49
C PHE A 74 12.50 -7.24 6.53
N THR A 75 12.17 -5.99 6.82
CA THR A 75 11.29 -5.16 6.00
C THR A 75 11.82 -5.00 4.58
N LYS A 76 13.11 -4.71 4.46
CA LYS A 76 13.78 -4.57 3.17
C LYS A 76 13.77 -5.89 2.38
N ASP A 77 14.07 -7.02 3.01
CA ASP A 77 14.02 -8.35 2.39
C ASP A 77 12.62 -8.67 1.85
N GLN A 78 11.57 -8.44 2.65
CA GLN A 78 10.20 -8.67 2.21
C GLN A 78 9.81 -7.77 1.02
N CYS A 79 10.18 -6.49 1.05
CA CYS A 79 9.96 -5.59 -0.08
C CYS A 79 10.72 -6.03 -1.34
N HIS A 80 11.95 -6.55 -1.19
CA HIS A 80 12.71 -7.09 -2.31
C HIS A 80 12.04 -8.32 -2.94
N LYS A 81 11.54 -9.25 -2.12
CA LYS A 81 10.84 -10.46 -2.57
C LYS A 81 9.54 -10.09 -3.29
N ILE A 82 8.70 -9.27 -2.66
CA ILE A 82 7.41 -8.88 -3.23
C ILE A 82 7.61 -8.09 -4.53
N SER A 83 8.52 -7.10 -4.54
CA SER A 83 8.78 -6.34 -5.76
C SER A 83 9.38 -7.19 -6.88
N ARG A 84 10.15 -8.23 -6.57
CA ARG A 84 10.63 -9.19 -7.58
C ARG A 84 9.48 -9.99 -8.16
N ASN A 85 8.64 -10.57 -7.32
CA ASN A 85 7.49 -11.35 -7.76
C ASN A 85 6.51 -10.52 -8.61
N ILE A 86 6.34 -9.22 -8.30
CA ILE A 86 5.51 -8.31 -9.10
C ILE A 86 6.11 -8.13 -10.50
N ILE A 87 7.43 -7.95 -10.62
CA ILE A 87 8.08 -7.80 -11.92
C ILE A 87 8.04 -9.13 -12.68
N ASP A 88 8.25 -10.25 -12.01
CA ASP A 88 8.16 -11.58 -12.66
C ASP A 88 6.74 -11.83 -13.19
N PHE A 89 5.69 -11.46 -12.42
CA PHE A 89 4.30 -11.47 -12.90
C PHE A 89 4.11 -10.61 -14.16
N CYS A 90 4.62 -9.37 -14.16
CA CYS A 90 4.52 -8.49 -15.33
C CYS A 90 5.21 -9.10 -16.56
N LEU A 91 6.37 -9.72 -16.38
CA LEU A 91 7.12 -10.36 -17.48
C LEU A 91 6.39 -11.61 -18.02
N GLU A 92 5.85 -12.45 -17.12
CA GLU A 92 5.07 -13.65 -17.46
C GLU A 92 3.84 -13.29 -18.30
N HIS A 93 3.15 -12.20 -17.94
CA HIS A 93 1.99 -11.68 -18.65
C HIS A 93 2.33 -10.66 -19.74
N GLN A 94 3.60 -10.56 -20.15
CA GLN A 94 4.07 -9.69 -21.22
C GLN A 94 3.62 -8.22 -21.08
N ALA A 95 3.56 -7.72 -19.85
CA ALA A 95 3.18 -6.35 -19.55
C ALA A 95 4.31 -5.36 -19.85
N GLY A 96 4.09 -4.48 -20.82
CA GLY A 96 5.02 -3.40 -21.17
C GLY A 96 4.82 -2.13 -20.35
N THR A 97 3.70 -2.02 -19.65
CA THR A 97 3.37 -0.88 -18.79
C THR A 97 2.83 -1.37 -17.45
N LEU A 98 3.29 -0.73 -16.38
CA LEU A 98 2.82 -0.97 -15.03
C LEU A 98 2.32 0.35 -14.42
N ILE A 99 1.03 0.39 -14.08
CA ILE A 99 0.38 1.54 -13.45
C ILE A 99 0.47 1.34 -11.93
N LEU A 100 1.01 2.33 -11.23
CA LEU A 100 1.08 2.35 -9.77
C LEU A 100 0.05 3.34 -9.23
N GLY A 101 -0.87 2.86 -8.44
CA GLY A 101 -1.78 3.68 -7.68
C GLY A 101 -1.02 4.55 -6.66
N VAL A 102 -1.29 5.85 -6.67
CA VAL A 102 -0.67 6.79 -5.75
C VAL A 102 -1.70 7.71 -5.11
N ASN A 103 -1.54 7.94 -3.82
CA ASN A 103 -2.30 8.96 -3.14
C ASN A 103 -1.31 9.90 -2.41
N PRO A 104 -1.04 11.09 -2.94
CA PRO A 104 -0.03 12.01 -2.39
C PRO A 104 -0.31 12.42 -0.94
N LEU A 105 -1.57 12.46 -0.53
CA LEU A 105 -2.01 12.88 0.81
C LEU A 105 -2.25 11.70 1.76
N TRP A 106 -1.95 10.51 1.35
CA TRP A 106 -2.24 9.26 2.04
C TRP A 106 -1.79 9.24 3.52
N LYS A 107 -0.65 9.85 3.84
CA LYS A 107 -0.13 9.89 5.23
C LYS A 107 -0.56 11.11 6.04
N GLN A 108 -1.16 12.12 5.44
CA GLN A 108 -1.31 13.43 6.10
C GLN A 108 -2.69 13.70 6.71
N ARG A 109 -3.77 13.01 6.28
CA ARG A 109 -5.14 13.30 6.72
C ARG A 109 -6.06 12.06 6.86
N THR A 110 -5.52 10.89 7.10
CA THR A 110 -6.36 9.70 7.26
C THR A 110 -6.96 9.65 8.67
N ASN A 111 -8.24 9.95 8.80
CA ASN A 111 -9.00 9.77 10.04
C ASN A 111 -9.75 8.43 10.00
N MET A 112 -8.99 7.32 9.89
CA MET A 112 -9.54 5.95 9.84
C MET A 112 -9.63 5.27 11.21
N GLY A 113 -9.47 6.03 12.30
CA GLY A 113 -9.33 5.49 13.65
C GLY A 113 -7.92 5.02 13.99
N THR A 114 -7.60 4.98 15.29
CA THR A 114 -6.23 4.76 15.80
C THR A 114 -5.60 3.44 15.31
N ALA A 115 -6.37 2.34 15.34
CA ALA A 115 -5.86 1.03 14.95
C ALA A 115 -5.57 0.92 13.43
N SER A 116 -6.43 1.50 12.59
CA SER A 116 -6.24 1.52 11.14
C SER A 116 -5.08 2.43 10.75
N ASN A 117 -4.95 3.59 11.40
CA ASN A 117 -3.83 4.50 11.18
C ASN A 117 -2.49 3.86 11.56
N GLN A 118 -2.43 3.10 12.67
CA GLN A 118 -1.21 2.39 13.06
C GLN A 118 -0.80 1.33 12.04
N LYS A 119 -1.74 0.52 11.54
CA LYS A 119 -1.47 -0.46 10.48
C LYS A 119 -0.93 0.21 9.23
N PHE A 120 -1.52 1.32 8.87
CA PHE A 120 -1.22 2.08 7.68
C PHE A 120 0.18 2.71 7.69
N VAL A 121 0.53 3.36 8.79
CA VAL A 121 1.88 3.94 9.00
C VAL A 121 2.95 2.85 9.07
N ALA A 122 2.58 1.65 9.53
CA ALA A 122 3.49 0.51 9.68
C ALA A 122 3.90 -0.15 8.35
N MET A 123 3.13 0.05 7.25
CA MET A 123 3.42 -0.58 5.97
C MET A 123 4.44 0.22 5.15
N PRO A 124 5.54 -0.41 4.70
CA PRO A 124 6.62 0.25 3.98
C PRO A 124 6.31 0.43 2.48
N ILE A 125 5.14 1.01 2.15
CA ILE A 125 4.65 1.15 0.77
C ILE A 125 5.61 1.98 -0.09
N SER A 126 6.17 3.06 0.47
CA SER A 126 7.14 3.89 -0.26
C SER A 126 8.40 3.11 -0.65
N ILE A 127 8.91 2.25 0.23
CA ILE A 127 10.06 1.39 -0.04
C ILE A 127 9.71 0.39 -1.15
N LEU A 128 8.55 -0.26 -1.04
CA LEU A 128 8.07 -1.21 -2.05
C LEU A 128 7.93 -0.55 -3.42
N ARG A 129 7.28 0.63 -3.50
CA ARG A 129 7.14 1.39 -4.75
C ARG A 129 8.48 1.72 -5.38
N THR A 130 9.43 2.25 -4.60
CA THR A 130 10.79 2.54 -5.10
C THR A 130 11.43 1.28 -5.68
N MET A 131 11.29 0.12 -4.98
CA MET A 131 11.86 -1.14 -5.46
C MET A 131 11.18 -1.66 -6.73
N ILE A 132 9.88 -1.52 -6.86
CA ILE A 132 9.14 -1.85 -8.08
C ILE A 132 9.62 -0.96 -9.23
N SER A 133 9.70 0.37 -9.01
CA SER A 133 10.03 1.33 -10.06
C SER A 133 11.40 1.07 -10.70
N TYR A 134 12.47 0.90 -9.90
CA TYR A 134 13.79 0.65 -10.50
C TYR A 134 13.90 -0.75 -11.13
N LYS A 135 13.22 -1.76 -10.57
CA LYS A 135 13.21 -3.11 -11.16
C LYS A 135 12.43 -3.16 -12.46
N ALA A 136 11.29 -2.45 -12.53
CA ALA A 136 10.52 -2.30 -13.77
C ALA A 136 11.35 -1.63 -14.87
N LEU A 137 12.05 -0.54 -14.52
CA LEU A 137 12.97 0.13 -15.46
C LEU A 137 14.04 -0.83 -15.98
N ASN A 138 14.67 -1.60 -15.11
CA ASN A 138 15.67 -2.61 -15.50
C ASN A 138 15.10 -3.74 -16.37
N ALA A 139 13.81 -4.03 -16.24
CA ALA A 139 13.09 -5.02 -17.04
C ALA A 139 12.49 -4.45 -18.34
N GLY A 140 12.68 -3.15 -18.61
CA GLY A 140 12.12 -2.48 -19.79
C GLY A 140 10.60 -2.24 -19.70
N ILE A 141 10.04 -2.22 -18.48
CA ILE A 141 8.62 -1.98 -18.20
C ILE A 141 8.44 -0.49 -17.87
N ARG A 142 7.55 0.17 -18.61
CA ARG A 142 7.19 1.58 -18.35
C ARG A 142 6.36 1.71 -17.07
N ILE A 143 6.71 2.66 -16.20
CA ILE A 143 5.91 3.00 -15.01
C ILE A 143 5.05 4.23 -15.30
N ILE A 144 3.78 4.17 -14.89
CA ILE A 144 2.85 5.30 -14.84
C ILE A 144 2.33 5.40 -13.41
N GLU A 145 2.43 6.58 -12.80
CA GLU A 145 1.80 6.85 -11.52
C GLU A 145 0.43 7.46 -11.75
N GLN A 146 -0.61 6.84 -11.17
CA GLN A 146 -2.00 7.26 -11.27
C GLN A 146 -2.54 7.62 -9.90
N GLU A 147 -3.12 8.80 -9.78
CA GLU A 147 -3.80 9.24 -8.56
C GLU A 147 -5.08 8.42 -8.33
N GLU A 148 -5.31 7.97 -7.08
CA GLU A 148 -6.37 7.02 -6.70
C GLU A 148 -7.53 7.67 -5.92
N SER A 149 -7.62 8.99 -5.86
CA SER A 149 -8.70 9.64 -5.12
C SER A 149 -10.06 9.18 -5.63
N TYR A 150 -10.93 8.89 -4.69
CA TYR A 150 -12.33 8.51 -4.94
C TYR A 150 -12.59 7.20 -5.72
N THR A 151 -11.56 6.47 -6.17
CA THR A 151 -11.74 5.20 -6.89
C THR A 151 -12.56 4.16 -6.11
N SER A 152 -12.52 4.21 -4.79
CA SER A 152 -13.33 3.34 -3.92
C SER A 152 -14.78 3.79 -3.73
N LYS A 153 -15.17 4.96 -4.27
CA LYS A 153 -16.53 5.52 -4.19
C LYS A 153 -17.23 5.52 -5.54
N ALA A 154 -16.47 5.63 -6.61
CA ALA A 154 -16.98 5.69 -7.97
C ALA A 154 -17.51 4.35 -8.46
N ASP A 155 -18.56 4.38 -9.26
CA ASP A 155 -19.08 3.20 -9.93
C ASP A 155 -18.38 3.01 -11.28
N ILE A 156 -17.59 1.95 -11.36
CA ILE A 156 -16.84 1.62 -12.58
C ILE A 156 -17.76 1.26 -13.74
N THR A 157 -18.97 0.72 -13.46
CA THR A 157 -19.92 0.30 -14.50
C THR A 157 -20.63 1.47 -15.15
N MET A 158 -20.75 2.59 -14.42
CA MET A 158 -21.40 3.83 -14.88
C MET A 158 -20.42 4.88 -15.38
N ASN A 159 -19.11 4.58 -15.40
CA ASN A 159 -18.04 5.52 -15.75
C ASN A 159 -18.13 6.84 -14.96
N ASP A 160 -18.38 6.75 -13.65
CA ASP A 160 -18.41 7.92 -12.78
C ASP A 160 -17.15 8.77 -12.93
N TYR A 161 -17.32 10.09 -12.92
CA TYR A 161 -16.18 11.00 -12.92
C TYR A 161 -15.35 10.86 -11.65
N LEU A 162 -14.04 10.72 -11.80
CA LEU A 162 -13.06 10.62 -10.70
C LEU A 162 -12.41 11.97 -10.44
N PRO A 163 -12.86 12.74 -9.45
CA PRO A 163 -12.25 14.02 -9.13
C PRO A 163 -10.89 13.82 -8.44
N THR A 164 -10.03 14.82 -8.57
CA THR A 164 -8.76 14.89 -7.84
C THR A 164 -9.00 15.54 -6.47
N TYR A 165 -8.57 14.90 -5.39
CA TYR A 165 -8.75 15.41 -4.03
C TYR A 165 -8.16 16.83 -3.86
N GLY A 166 -9.00 17.75 -3.37
CA GLY A 166 -8.62 19.13 -3.10
C GLY A 166 -8.52 20.04 -4.32
N LYS A 167 -8.91 19.57 -5.52
CA LYS A 167 -8.96 20.38 -6.74
C LYS A 167 -10.39 20.57 -7.22
N ASP A 168 -11.11 19.49 -7.50
CA ASP A 168 -12.40 19.46 -8.16
C ASP A 168 -13.42 18.53 -7.47
N ASP A 169 -13.21 18.25 -6.17
CA ASP A 169 -13.98 17.27 -5.39
C ASP A 169 -15.23 17.81 -4.68
N ASN A 170 -15.46 19.14 -4.70
CA ASN A 170 -16.51 19.78 -3.89
C ASN A 170 -17.95 19.39 -4.28
N ASN A 171 -18.17 18.90 -5.48
CA ASN A 171 -19.49 18.51 -5.99
C ASN A 171 -19.52 17.10 -6.60
N ALA A 172 -18.58 16.23 -6.21
CA ALA A 172 -18.51 14.88 -6.74
C ALA A 172 -19.72 14.04 -6.27
N THR A 173 -20.49 13.54 -7.22
CA THR A 173 -21.60 12.59 -7.00
C THR A 173 -21.20 11.25 -7.60
N PHE A 174 -21.55 10.16 -6.91
CA PHE A 174 -21.27 8.81 -7.35
C PHE A 174 -22.55 8.00 -7.50
N SER A 175 -22.62 7.21 -8.56
CA SER A 175 -23.83 6.45 -8.92
C SER A 175 -24.06 5.24 -8.03
N GLY A 176 -22.99 4.63 -7.51
CA GLY A 176 -23.01 3.49 -6.61
C GLY A 176 -22.63 3.85 -5.18
N ALA A 177 -22.54 2.85 -4.30
CA ALA A 177 -22.21 3.06 -2.91
C ALA A 177 -21.43 1.88 -2.29
N ARG A 178 -20.44 2.20 -1.45
CA ARG A 178 -19.74 1.20 -0.64
C ARG A 178 -20.63 0.79 0.53
N ILE A 179 -21.03 -0.49 0.60
CA ILE A 179 -21.89 -1.04 1.67
C ILE A 179 -21.03 -1.33 2.91
N THR A 180 -19.94 -2.06 2.71
CA THR A 180 -18.97 -2.41 3.75
C THR A 180 -17.56 -2.42 3.17
N ARG A 181 -16.54 -2.65 4.00
CA ARG A 181 -15.18 -2.86 3.50
C ARG A 181 -15.14 -4.12 2.63
N GLY A 182 -14.73 -3.99 1.37
CA GLY A 182 -14.68 -5.10 0.40
C GLY A 182 -16.01 -5.41 -0.27
N LEU A 183 -17.08 -4.61 -0.07
CA LEU A 183 -18.35 -4.81 -0.76
C LEU A 183 -18.89 -3.46 -1.27
N TYR A 184 -19.03 -3.37 -2.57
CA TYR A 184 -19.56 -2.22 -3.29
C TYR A 184 -20.84 -2.59 -4.03
N ARG A 185 -21.84 -1.73 -4.01
CA ARG A 185 -23.08 -1.88 -4.77
C ARG A 185 -23.13 -0.85 -5.88
N CYS A 186 -23.13 -1.32 -7.13
CA CYS A 186 -23.30 -0.50 -8.32
C CYS A 186 -24.70 0.07 -8.42
N ALA A 187 -24.88 1.06 -9.28
CA ALA A 187 -26.17 1.70 -9.54
C ALA A 187 -27.25 0.72 -10.06
N ASP A 188 -26.84 -0.29 -10.81
CA ASP A 188 -27.69 -1.37 -11.31
C ASP A 188 -28.04 -2.45 -10.25
N GLY A 189 -27.52 -2.32 -9.02
CA GLY A 189 -27.69 -3.28 -7.93
C GLY A 189 -26.66 -4.41 -7.88
N THR A 190 -25.76 -4.51 -8.86
CA THR A 190 -24.67 -5.49 -8.88
C THR A 190 -23.75 -5.29 -7.68
N LEU A 191 -23.35 -6.41 -7.04
CA LEU A 191 -22.41 -6.40 -5.92
C LEU A 191 -21.01 -6.78 -6.41
N LEU A 192 -20.04 -5.91 -6.13
CA LEU A 192 -18.62 -6.11 -6.41
C LEU A 192 -17.84 -6.26 -5.09
N ASN A 193 -16.82 -7.13 -5.12
CA ASN A 193 -15.91 -7.35 -3.98
C ASN A 193 -14.47 -7.00 -4.39
#